data_8e48761ebc5fceac62ac22824921e7ff
#
_entry.id   8e48761ebc5fceac62ac22824921e7ff
#
_cell.length_a   1.000
_cell.length_b   1.000
_cell.length_c   1.000
_cell.angle_alpha   90.00
_cell.angle_beta   90.00
_cell.angle_gamma   90.00
#
_symmetry.space_group_name_H-M   'P 1'
#
loop_
_entity.id
_entity.type
_entity.pdbx_description
1 polymer ?
#
loop_
_entity_poly.entity_id
_entity_poly.type
_entity_poly.pdbx_seq_one_letter_code
_entity_poly.pdbx_strand_id
1 'polypeptide(L)'
;MSVRIAVLGAGNMGRGHGKRLEAAGARIVAVCDRSAAARQKFKEEMEETDIKEYWDFDEMLEKEAFEGLFICLPPFAQDGQFEKAAKRGKHIFIEKPIALDTETGKRMVKTAQENGIITRVGFHMRQGEAVKKLKQLIESGKTGRPVLFYGHYACNSLHTPWWIQVDLCGGQIFEQAIHLYDMCRYLIGEPKSVTGIMNNLCHGNTARYTVEDVSASVSLFGNGAAASITANNCEIPGIWKGSFKAVYEHVTVEFEDHNHAVFTYTDREQPETEEVSSEADAYEDEVREFLMCIENGKDTSCNITEGYKSLCFVEAVVESANMDGIKTAVKK
;
A
#
# COMPACT_ATOMS: atom_id res chain seq x y z
N MET A 1 21.86 -12.75 13.72
CA MET A 1 22.11 -13.35 12.39
C MET A 1 21.29 -12.54 11.40
N SER A 2 21.79 -12.34 10.18
CA SER A 2 21.02 -11.63 9.15
C SER A 2 19.77 -12.44 8.75
N VAL A 3 18.61 -11.80 8.65
CA VAL A 3 17.36 -12.43 8.21
C VAL A 3 17.49 -12.85 6.75
N ARG A 4 17.20 -14.11 6.44
CA ARG A 4 17.25 -14.62 5.06
C ARG A 4 15.91 -14.39 4.38
N ILE A 5 15.95 -13.75 3.20
CA ILE A 5 14.78 -13.34 2.45
C ILE A 5 14.77 -13.98 1.07
N ALA A 6 13.62 -14.42 0.62
CA ALA A 6 13.33 -14.71 -0.79
C ALA A 6 12.45 -13.62 -1.39
N VAL A 7 12.63 -13.35 -2.69
CA VAL A 7 11.84 -12.36 -3.43
C VAL A 7 11.05 -13.05 -4.54
N LEU A 8 9.74 -12.86 -4.54
CA LEU A 8 8.83 -13.34 -5.57
C LEU A 8 8.33 -12.15 -6.41
N GLY A 9 8.72 -12.12 -7.67
CA GLY A 9 8.52 -10.99 -8.58
C GLY A 9 9.77 -10.12 -8.68
N ALA A 10 10.52 -10.25 -9.79
CA ALA A 10 11.77 -9.52 -10.08
C ALA A 10 11.54 -8.24 -10.90
N GLY A 11 10.32 -7.70 -10.89
CA GLY A 11 9.96 -6.43 -11.52
C GLY A 11 10.57 -5.21 -10.84
N ASN A 12 10.09 -4.00 -11.19
CA ASN A 12 10.61 -2.75 -10.61
C ASN A 12 10.50 -2.74 -9.08
N MET A 13 9.34 -3.14 -8.52
CA MET A 13 9.16 -3.18 -7.06
C MET A 13 10.07 -4.20 -6.40
N GLY A 14 10.15 -5.43 -6.96
CA GLY A 14 11.04 -6.45 -6.41
C GLY A 14 12.51 -6.04 -6.39
N ARG A 15 13.01 -5.39 -7.46
CA ARG A 15 14.38 -4.85 -7.49
C ARG A 15 14.57 -3.69 -6.51
N GLY A 16 13.58 -2.80 -6.41
CA GLY A 16 13.61 -1.70 -5.44
C GLY A 16 13.68 -2.21 -3.99
N HIS A 17 12.83 -3.20 -3.64
CA HIS A 17 12.90 -3.85 -2.33
C HIS A 17 14.17 -4.65 -2.13
N GLY A 18 14.70 -5.31 -3.18
CA GLY A 18 15.98 -6.01 -3.10
C GLY A 18 17.11 -5.11 -2.61
N LYS A 19 17.26 -3.91 -3.22
CA LYS A 19 18.28 -2.92 -2.78
C LYS A 19 18.08 -2.46 -1.35
N ARG A 20 16.82 -2.22 -0.93
CA ARG A 20 16.50 -1.82 0.45
C ARG A 20 16.73 -2.95 1.45
N LEU A 21 16.50 -4.18 1.06
CA LEU A 21 16.83 -5.37 1.88
C LEU A 21 18.32 -5.47 2.14
N GLU A 22 19.17 -5.29 1.12
CA GLU A 22 20.62 -5.26 1.27
C GLU A 22 21.06 -4.09 2.15
N ALA A 23 20.55 -2.88 1.91
CA ALA A 23 20.83 -1.70 2.73
C ALA A 23 20.38 -1.86 4.19
N ALA A 24 19.33 -2.65 4.44
CA ALA A 24 18.86 -3.00 5.78
C ALA A 24 19.61 -4.18 6.41
N GLY A 25 20.58 -4.78 5.72
CA GLY A 25 21.40 -5.89 6.21
C GLY A 25 20.76 -7.28 6.15
N ALA A 26 19.66 -7.44 5.40
CA ALA A 26 19.09 -8.74 5.12
C ALA A 26 19.93 -9.50 4.09
N ARG A 27 19.86 -10.83 4.11
CA ARG A 27 20.47 -11.67 3.08
C ARG A 27 19.43 -12.17 2.10
N ILE A 28 19.54 -11.79 0.83
CA ILE A 28 18.68 -12.28 -0.24
C ILE A 28 19.22 -13.64 -0.71
N VAL A 29 18.50 -14.73 -0.44
CA VAL A 29 18.93 -16.09 -0.77
C VAL A 29 18.36 -16.59 -2.12
N ALA A 30 17.20 -16.08 -2.51
CA ALA A 30 16.54 -16.51 -3.76
C ALA A 30 15.68 -15.40 -4.39
N VAL A 31 15.55 -15.47 -5.70
CA VAL A 31 14.59 -14.69 -6.50
C VAL A 31 13.80 -15.63 -7.41
N CYS A 32 12.47 -15.43 -7.43
CA CYS A 32 11.58 -16.18 -8.29
C CYS A 32 10.80 -15.24 -9.22
N ASP A 33 10.85 -15.51 -10.50
CA ASP A 33 10.05 -14.82 -11.53
C ASP A 33 9.99 -15.71 -12.79
N ARG A 34 8.88 -15.68 -13.51
CA ARG A 34 8.74 -16.43 -14.78
C ARG A 34 9.64 -15.88 -15.88
N SER A 35 10.01 -14.61 -15.85
CA SER A 35 10.92 -13.97 -16.81
C SER A 35 12.38 -14.19 -16.43
N ALA A 36 13.11 -14.94 -17.25
CA ALA A 36 14.55 -15.11 -17.08
C ALA A 36 15.31 -13.77 -17.13
N ALA A 37 14.90 -12.87 -18.04
CA ALA A 37 15.49 -11.54 -18.15
C ALA A 37 15.25 -10.69 -16.88
N ALA A 38 14.07 -10.81 -16.23
CA ALA A 38 13.80 -10.11 -15.00
C ALA A 38 14.66 -10.64 -13.83
N ARG A 39 14.84 -11.97 -13.72
CA ARG A 39 15.70 -12.59 -12.71
C ARG A 39 17.16 -12.18 -12.89
N GLN A 40 17.65 -12.24 -14.12
CA GLN A 40 19.02 -11.81 -14.44
C GLN A 40 19.23 -10.34 -14.06
N LYS A 41 18.33 -9.45 -14.49
CA LYS A 41 18.40 -8.03 -14.16
C LYS A 41 18.33 -7.78 -12.63
N PHE A 42 17.52 -8.54 -11.90
CA PHE A 42 17.47 -8.49 -10.44
C PHE A 42 18.85 -8.75 -9.85
N LYS A 43 19.51 -9.86 -10.26
CA LYS A 43 20.84 -10.23 -9.75
C LYS A 43 21.94 -9.22 -10.13
N GLU A 44 21.89 -8.69 -11.34
CA GLU A 44 22.84 -7.66 -11.78
C GLU A 44 22.76 -6.36 -10.98
N GLU A 45 21.58 -6.08 -10.39
CA GLU A 45 21.35 -4.88 -9.57
C GLU A 45 21.61 -5.10 -8.07
N MET A 46 21.86 -6.35 -7.62
CA MET A 46 22.13 -6.70 -6.22
C MET A 46 23.63 -6.83 -5.95
N GLU A 47 24.06 -6.54 -4.72
CA GLU A 47 25.44 -6.76 -4.26
C GLU A 47 25.69 -8.23 -3.91
N GLU A 48 24.67 -8.93 -3.39
CA GLU A 48 24.74 -10.36 -3.06
C GLU A 48 24.88 -11.20 -4.34
N THR A 49 25.96 -11.97 -4.44
CA THR A 49 26.29 -12.75 -5.65
C THR A 49 25.72 -14.17 -5.66
N ASP A 50 25.29 -14.68 -4.50
CA ASP A 50 24.88 -16.07 -4.30
C ASP A 50 23.35 -16.27 -4.33
N ILE A 51 22.63 -15.33 -4.98
CA ILE A 51 21.18 -15.39 -5.12
C ILE A 51 20.79 -16.51 -6.08
N LYS A 52 20.01 -17.48 -5.59
CA LYS A 52 19.48 -18.58 -6.40
C LYS A 52 18.30 -18.11 -7.25
N GLU A 53 18.19 -18.59 -8.48
CA GLU A 53 17.13 -18.24 -9.42
C GLU A 53 16.10 -19.36 -9.54
N TYR A 54 14.83 -19.00 -9.49
CA TYR A 54 13.72 -19.94 -9.67
C TYR A 54 12.72 -19.38 -10.69
N TRP A 55 12.26 -20.26 -11.55
CA TRP A 55 11.12 -20.00 -12.44
C TRP A 55 9.79 -20.34 -11.76
N ASP A 56 9.81 -21.36 -10.91
CA ASP A 56 8.66 -21.90 -10.19
C ASP A 56 8.73 -21.57 -8.71
N PHE A 57 7.63 -21.05 -8.18
CA PHE A 57 7.55 -20.65 -6.77
C PHE A 57 7.54 -21.84 -5.80
N ASP A 58 6.83 -22.92 -6.16
CA ASP A 58 6.73 -24.08 -5.28
C ASP A 58 8.10 -24.77 -5.16
N GLU A 59 8.88 -24.81 -6.26
CA GLU A 59 10.26 -25.28 -6.23
C GLU A 59 11.15 -24.44 -5.34
N MET A 60 11.07 -23.10 -5.41
CA MET A 60 11.81 -22.19 -4.53
C MET A 60 11.43 -22.42 -3.06
N LEU A 61 10.13 -22.51 -2.77
CA LEU A 61 9.61 -22.68 -1.41
C LEU A 61 10.02 -24.03 -0.80
N GLU A 62 10.23 -25.04 -1.62
CA GLU A 62 10.68 -26.38 -1.18
C GLU A 62 12.19 -26.46 -0.96
N LYS A 63 12.97 -25.84 -1.86
CA LYS A 63 14.44 -26.02 -1.89
C LYS A 63 15.20 -25.01 -1.06
N GLU A 64 14.63 -23.80 -0.82
CA GLU A 64 15.38 -22.74 -0.16
C GLU A 64 14.96 -22.52 1.30
N ALA A 65 15.96 -22.28 2.11
CA ALA A 65 15.78 -21.96 3.53
C ALA A 65 15.81 -20.44 3.72
N PHE A 66 14.64 -19.84 3.99
CA PHE A 66 14.49 -18.41 4.29
C PHE A 66 13.44 -18.19 5.40
N GLU A 67 13.51 -17.06 6.08
CA GLU A 67 12.57 -16.64 7.12
C GLU A 67 11.42 -15.81 6.54
N GLY A 68 11.74 -14.88 5.62
CA GLY A 68 10.78 -13.94 5.05
C GLY A 68 10.67 -14.03 3.54
N LEU A 69 9.46 -13.77 3.02
CA LEU A 69 9.14 -13.72 1.60
C LEU A 69 8.62 -12.33 1.24
N PHE A 70 9.22 -11.69 0.23
CA PHE A 70 8.69 -10.49 -0.40
C PHE A 70 7.86 -10.87 -1.63
N ILE A 71 6.56 -10.60 -1.61
CA ILE A 71 5.65 -10.83 -2.74
C ILE A 71 5.45 -9.50 -3.48
N CYS A 72 6.14 -9.35 -4.60
CA CYS A 72 6.13 -8.17 -5.47
C CYS A 72 5.47 -8.47 -6.83
N LEU A 73 4.46 -9.32 -6.81
CA LEU A 73 3.70 -9.70 -8.01
C LEU A 73 2.60 -8.68 -8.30
N PRO A 74 2.25 -8.45 -9.57
CA PRO A 74 1.00 -7.79 -9.92
C PRO A 74 -0.20 -8.57 -9.34
N PRO A 75 -1.32 -7.90 -9.02
CA PRO A 75 -2.46 -8.55 -8.38
C PRO A 75 -2.98 -9.79 -9.13
N PHE A 76 -3.07 -9.73 -10.45
CA PHE A 76 -3.55 -10.85 -11.28
C PHE A 76 -2.65 -12.08 -11.27
N ALA A 77 -1.37 -11.92 -10.90
CA ALA A 77 -0.39 -13.02 -10.86
C ALA A 77 -0.33 -13.72 -9.50
N GLN A 78 -1.13 -13.27 -8.55
CA GLN A 78 -1.27 -13.88 -7.23
C GLN A 78 -2.23 -15.07 -7.31
N ASP A 79 -1.72 -16.28 -7.11
CA ASP A 79 -2.45 -17.56 -7.20
C ASP A 79 -2.08 -18.47 -6.02
N GLY A 80 -2.38 -18.01 -4.81
CA GLY A 80 -2.20 -18.78 -3.58
C GLY A 80 -0.77 -18.85 -3.04
N GLN A 81 0.18 -18.08 -3.57
CA GLN A 81 1.57 -18.08 -3.09
C GLN A 81 1.64 -17.59 -1.63
N PHE A 82 0.82 -16.62 -1.25
CA PHE A 82 0.72 -16.14 0.12
C PHE A 82 0.37 -17.29 1.09
N GLU A 83 -0.72 -18.01 0.79
CA GLU A 83 -1.19 -19.10 1.64
C GLU A 83 -0.21 -20.27 1.69
N LYS A 84 0.45 -20.57 0.57
CA LYS A 84 1.47 -21.62 0.52
C LYS A 84 2.67 -21.27 1.41
N ALA A 85 3.17 -20.03 1.34
CA ALA A 85 4.28 -19.57 2.17
C ALA A 85 3.89 -19.51 3.66
N ALA A 86 2.71 -18.97 3.97
CA ALA A 86 2.19 -18.89 5.32
C ALA A 86 2.10 -20.27 6.00
N LYS A 87 1.57 -21.28 5.29
CA LYS A 87 1.51 -22.67 5.79
C LYS A 87 2.88 -23.32 6.03
N ARG A 88 3.94 -22.78 5.45
CA ARG A 88 5.34 -23.17 5.70
C ARG A 88 6.01 -22.31 6.79
N GLY A 89 5.21 -21.49 7.51
CA GLY A 89 5.68 -20.61 8.57
C GLY A 89 6.57 -19.47 8.09
N LYS A 90 6.47 -19.07 6.81
CA LYS A 90 7.24 -17.94 6.27
C LYS A 90 6.56 -16.62 6.64
N HIS A 91 7.32 -15.66 7.15
CA HIS A 91 6.87 -14.30 7.31
C HIS A 91 6.73 -13.63 5.94
N ILE A 92 5.75 -12.73 5.75
CA ILE A 92 5.44 -12.24 4.40
C ILE A 92 5.33 -10.72 4.39
N PHE A 93 6.14 -10.10 3.54
CA PHE A 93 5.89 -8.77 3.01
C PHE A 93 5.15 -8.91 1.68
N ILE A 94 4.03 -8.21 1.52
CA ILE A 94 3.26 -8.23 0.28
C ILE A 94 2.99 -6.83 -0.22
N GLU A 95 3.19 -6.59 -1.52
CA GLU A 95 2.83 -5.33 -2.17
C GLU A 95 1.30 -5.14 -2.24
N LYS A 96 0.91 -3.88 -2.23
CA LYS A 96 -0.47 -3.46 -2.43
C LYS A 96 -0.86 -3.48 -3.94
N PRO A 97 -2.15 -3.66 -4.27
CA PRO A 97 -3.18 -4.20 -3.40
C PRO A 97 -2.92 -5.68 -3.10
N ILE A 98 -3.31 -6.13 -1.91
CA ILE A 98 -3.04 -7.53 -1.49
C ILE A 98 -3.80 -8.56 -2.34
N ALA A 99 -4.92 -8.17 -2.95
CA ALA A 99 -5.76 -8.99 -3.83
C ALA A 99 -6.66 -8.08 -4.69
N LEU A 100 -7.36 -8.68 -5.66
CA LEU A 100 -8.39 -8.00 -6.48
C LEU A 100 -9.80 -8.10 -5.88
N ASP A 101 -10.01 -8.91 -4.85
CA ASP A 101 -11.29 -9.11 -4.19
C ASP A 101 -11.13 -9.35 -2.68
N THR A 102 -12.16 -9.00 -1.92
CA THR A 102 -12.14 -9.11 -0.46
C THR A 102 -12.20 -10.57 0.03
N GLU A 103 -12.74 -11.51 -0.72
CA GLU A 103 -12.76 -12.92 -0.31
C GLU A 103 -11.34 -13.52 -0.31
N THR A 104 -10.52 -13.17 -1.30
CA THR A 104 -9.10 -13.53 -1.33
C THR A 104 -8.35 -12.88 -0.18
N GLY A 105 -8.53 -11.57 0.04
CA GLY A 105 -7.93 -10.87 1.17
C GLY A 105 -8.29 -11.49 2.53
N LYS A 106 -9.56 -11.87 2.70
CA LYS A 106 -10.06 -12.54 3.92
C LYS A 106 -9.39 -13.90 4.14
N ARG A 107 -9.19 -14.68 3.07
CA ARG A 107 -8.46 -15.96 3.15
C ARG A 107 -7.01 -15.75 3.57
N MET A 108 -6.35 -14.71 3.04
CA MET A 108 -4.97 -14.35 3.44
C MET A 108 -4.88 -14.01 4.93
N VAL A 109 -5.78 -13.15 5.44
CA VAL A 109 -5.86 -12.81 6.87
C VAL A 109 -6.02 -14.06 7.72
N LYS A 110 -7.00 -14.92 7.39
CA LYS A 110 -7.24 -16.16 8.11
C LYS A 110 -6.00 -17.06 8.11
N THR A 111 -5.38 -17.24 6.95
CA THR A 111 -4.21 -18.11 6.82
C THR A 111 -3.01 -17.58 7.63
N ALA A 112 -2.78 -16.27 7.63
CA ALA A 112 -1.72 -15.66 8.42
C ALA A 112 -1.93 -15.88 9.92
N GLN A 113 -3.15 -15.68 10.42
CA GLN A 113 -3.52 -15.88 11.82
C GLN A 113 -3.39 -17.34 12.25
N GLU A 114 -3.88 -18.29 11.43
CA GLU A 114 -3.81 -19.72 11.72
C GLU A 114 -2.37 -20.25 11.80
N ASN A 115 -1.43 -19.61 11.09
CA ASN A 115 -0.04 -20.03 11.06
C ASN A 115 0.89 -19.15 11.91
N GLY A 116 0.37 -18.12 12.58
CA GLY A 116 1.13 -17.25 13.49
C GLY A 116 2.28 -16.52 12.80
N ILE A 117 2.16 -16.19 11.52
CA ILE A 117 3.20 -15.49 10.77
C ILE A 117 3.12 -13.98 10.93
N ILE A 118 4.28 -13.34 10.89
CA ILE A 118 4.38 -11.87 10.81
C ILE A 118 4.15 -11.46 9.36
N THR A 119 3.31 -10.45 9.17
CA THR A 119 3.00 -9.93 7.83
C THR A 119 3.20 -8.43 7.75
N ARG A 120 3.55 -7.92 6.56
CA ARG A 120 3.60 -6.49 6.24
C ARG A 120 2.97 -6.25 4.87
N VAL A 121 2.16 -5.20 4.75
CA VAL A 121 1.65 -4.72 3.46
C VAL A 121 2.37 -3.44 3.07
N GLY A 122 2.73 -3.29 1.80
CA GLY A 122 3.52 -2.19 1.22
C GLY A 122 2.78 -0.86 1.16
N PHE A 123 2.26 -0.38 2.29
CA PHE A 123 1.69 0.97 2.44
C PHE A 123 2.77 1.93 2.97
N HIS A 124 3.79 2.20 2.16
CA HIS A 124 4.95 3.00 2.51
C HIS A 124 4.61 4.39 3.08
N MET A 125 3.52 5.03 2.64
CA MET A 125 3.13 6.36 3.12
C MET A 125 2.93 6.42 4.64
N ARG A 126 2.61 5.30 5.31
CA ARG A 126 2.52 5.23 6.78
C ARG A 126 3.88 5.47 7.47
N GLN A 127 4.98 5.30 6.73
CA GLN A 127 6.35 5.49 7.23
C GLN A 127 6.91 6.90 6.96
N GLY A 128 6.16 7.77 6.29
CA GLY A 128 6.57 9.15 6.06
C GLY A 128 6.72 9.93 7.37
N GLU A 129 7.74 10.77 7.47
CA GLU A 129 8.08 11.49 8.71
C GLU A 129 6.99 12.48 9.14
N ALA A 130 6.33 13.16 8.19
CA ALA A 130 5.22 14.04 8.49
C ALA A 130 3.99 13.23 8.99
N VAL A 131 3.75 12.05 8.41
CA VAL A 131 2.68 11.13 8.83
C VAL A 131 2.96 10.57 10.22
N LYS A 132 4.18 10.11 10.50
CA LYS A 132 4.60 9.64 11.83
C LYS A 132 4.38 10.71 12.90
N LYS A 133 4.74 11.97 12.60
CA LYS A 133 4.50 13.09 13.51
C LYS A 133 3.02 13.29 13.82
N LEU A 134 2.15 13.33 12.79
CA LEU A 134 0.71 13.45 13.03
C LEU A 134 0.19 12.26 13.84
N LYS A 135 0.65 11.05 13.55
CA LYS A 135 0.26 9.85 14.30
C LYS A 135 0.62 9.94 15.79
N GLN A 136 1.80 10.44 16.13
CA GLN A 136 2.21 10.70 17.52
C GLN A 136 1.32 11.74 18.20
N LEU A 137 0.90 12.79 17.50
CA LEU A 137 -0.03 13.79 18.03
C LEU A 137 -1.41 13.16 18.28
N ILE A 138 -1.91 12.31 17.39
CA ILE A 138 -3.17 11.57 17.55
C ILE A 138 -3.10 10.67 18.78
N GLU A 139 -2.06 9.86 18.92
CA GLU A 139 -1.87 8.91 20.02
C GLU A 139 -1.70 9.60 21.38
N SER A 140 -1.11 10.79 21.39
CA SER A 140 -1.00 11.62 22.60
C SER A 140 -2.28 12.41 22.93
N GLY A 141 -3.34 12.32 22.11
CA GLY A 141 -4.60 13.03 22.28
C GLY A 141 -4.54 14.54 21.98
N LYS A 142 -3.41 15.05 21.49
CA LYS A 142 -3.21 16.49 21.25
C LYS A 142 -3.98 17.04 20.05
N THR A 143 -4.44 16.18 19.15
CA THR A 143 -5.21 16.61 17.97
C THR A 143 -6.67 16.95 18.27
N GLY A 144 -7.22 16.44 19.37
CA GLY A 144 -8.68 16.39 19.57
C GLY A 144 -9.32 15.39 18.59
N ARG A 145 -10.60 15.55 18.31
CA ARG A 145 -11.37 14.62 17.45
C ARG A 145 -11.04 14.83 15.98
N PRO A 146 -10.95 13.76 15.17
CA PRO A 146 -10.87 13.88 13.70
C PRO A 146 -12.18 14.46 13.16
N VAL A 147 -12.09 15.32 12.16
CA VAL A 147 -13.22 16.03 11.55
C VAL A 147 -13.35 15.70 10.07
N LEU A 148 -12.25 15.85 9.31
CA LEU A 148 -12.32 15.77 7.86
C LEU A 148 -10.98 15.34 7.24
N PHE A 149 -11.05 14.56 6.17
CA PHE A 149 -9.90 14.22 5.33
C PHE A 149 -10.18 14.58 3.88
N TYR A 150 -9.22 15.20 3.22
CA TYR A 150 -9.20 15.40 1.76
C TYR A 150 -8.00 14.69 1.18
N GLY A 151 -8.20 13.89 0.14
CA GLY A 151 -7.12 13.22 -0.57
C GLY A 151 -7.22 13.45 -2.07
N HIS A 152 -6.07 13.64 -2.71
CA HIS A 152 -5.97 13.75 -4.15
C HIS A 152 -4.79 12.94 -4.68
N TYR A 153 -5.09 11.95 -5.54
CA TYR A 153 -4.07 11.16 -6.24
C TYR A 153 -4.11 11.49 -7.73
N ALA A 154 -3.00 11.93 -8.27
CA ALA A 154 -2.91 12.33 -9.67
C ALA A 154 -1.67 11.76 -10.35
N CYS A 155 -1.86 11.34 -11.58
CA CYS A 155 -0.79 10.98 -12.51
C CYS A 155 -1.26 11.17 -13.96
N ASN A 156 -0.39 10.91 -14.91
CA ASN A 156 -0.72 10.77 -16.33
C ASN A 156 0.25 9.78 -16.96
N SER A 157 -0.13 8.50 -16.98
CA SER A 157 0.71 7.43 -17.48
C SER A 157 -0.13 6.21 -17.88
N LEU A 158 0.32 5.50 -18.89
CA LEU A 158 -0.23 4.20 -19.26
C LEU A 158 0.44 3.05 -18.49
N HIS A 159 1.46 3.37 -17.68
CA HIS A 159 2.23 2.43 -16.86
C HIS A 159 2.73 1.20 -17.63
N THR A 160 2.12 0.04 -17.38
CA THR A 160 2.45 -1.24 -17.99
C THR A 160 1.22 -1.84 -18.67
N PRO A 161 1.40 -2.80 -19.62
CA PRO A 161 0.27 -3.39 -20.34
C PRO A 161 -0.80 -4.06 -19.48
N TRP A 162 -0.44 -4.54 -18.29
CA TRP A 162 -1.42 -5.14 -17.37
C TRP A 162 -2.19 -4.08 -16.59
N TRP A 163 -1.55 -2.94 -16.30
CA TRP A 163 -2.14 -1.88 -15.47
C TRP A 163 -3.31 -1.19 -16.17
N ILE A 164 -3.32 -1.09 -17.51
CA ILE A 164 -4.40 -0.48 -18.27
C ILE A 164 -5.66 -1.37 -18.40
N GLN A 165 -5.64 -2.55 -17.82
CA GLN A 165 -6.74 -3.52 -17.89
C GLN A 165 -7.31 -3.78 -16.49
N VAL A 166 -8.56 -3.38 -16.26
CA VAL A 166 -9.22 -3.45 -14.95
C VAL A 166 -9.24 -4.88 -14.39
N ASP A 167 -9.44 -5.88 -15.23
CA ASP A 167 -9.44 -7.30 -14.83
C ASP A 167 -8.09 -7.77 -14.27
N LEU A 168 -7.00 -7.06 -14.57
CA LEU A 168 -5.65 -7.41 -14.14
C LEU A 168 -5.16 -6.58 -12.95
N CYS A 169 -5.60 -5.32 -12.83
CA CYS A 169 -5.14 -4.40 -11.78
C CYS A 169 -6.21 -4.01 -10.77
N GLY A 170 -7.49 -4.19 -11.08
CA GLY A 170 -8.61 -3.70 -10.26
C GLY A 170 -9.00 -2.25 -10.51
N GLY A 171 -8.23 -1.50 -11.33
CA GLY A 171 -8.43 -0.08 -11.60
C GLY A 171 -7.50 0.83 -10.81
N GLN A 172 -7.53 2.14 -11.11
CA GLN A 172 -6.72 3.14 -10.43
C GLN A 172 -7.07 3.27 -8.94
N ILE A 173 -8.34 3.10 -8.59
CA ILE A 173 -8.80 3.12 -7.19
C ILE A 173 -8.09 2.02 -6.39
N PHE A 174 -8.00 0.79 -6.93
CA PHE A 174 -7.35 -0.35 -6.30
C PHE A 174 -5.83 -0.25 -6.30
N GLU A 175 -5.24 0.18 -7.42
CA GLU A 175 -3.79 0.06 -7.59
C GLU A 175 -3.02 1.29 -7.08
N GLN A 176 -3.59 2.47 -7.22
CA GLN A 176 -2.91 3.72 -6.84
C GLN A 176 -3.60 4.48 -5.72
N ALA A 177 -4.88 4.83 -5.88
CA ALA A 177 -5.59 5.63 -4.90
C ALA A 177 -5.77 4.90 -3.55
N ILE A 178 -5.62 3.58 -3.50
CA ILE A 178 -5.65 2.78 -2.27
C ILE A 178 -4.68 3.32 -1.20
N HIS A 179 -3.57 3.95 -1.58
CA HIS A 179 -2.67 4.61 -0.64
C HIS A 179 -3.36 5.72 0.16
N LEU A 180 -4.22 6.52 -0.49
CA LEU A 180 -4.98 7.59 0.20
C LEU A 180 -6.15 7.03 1.01
N TYR A 181 -6.79 5.96 0.55
CA TYR A 181 -7.83 5.27 1.31
C TYR A 181 -7.25 4.61 2.57
N ASP A 182 -6.07 4.02 2.46
CA ASP A 182 -5.31 3.50 3.60
C ASP A 182 -4.89 4.62 4.56
N MET A 183 -4.34 5.72 4.04
CA MET A 183 -3.93 6.88 4.83
C MET A 183 -5.11 7.50 5.57
N CYS A 184 -6.26 7.62 4.91
CA CYS A 184 -7.49 8.11 5.50
C CYS A 184 -7.93 7.21 6.68
N ARG A 185 -7.90 5.89 6.51
CA ARG A 185 -8.18 4.94 7.61
C ARG A 185 -7.18 5.08 8.75
N TYR A 186 -5.89 5.16 8.43
CA TYR A 186 -4.80 5.21 9.39
C TYR A 186 -4.85 6.46 10.29
N LEU A 187 -5.24 7.59 9.71
CA LEU A 187 -5.27 8.88 10.42
C LEU A 187 -6.65 9.22 11.02
N ILE A 188 -7.75 8.90 10.33
CA ILE A 188 -9.10 9.33 10.73
C ILE A 188 -9.85 8.23 11.48
N GLY A 189 -9.65 6.97 11.11
CA GLY A 189 -10.35 5.82 11.68
C GLY A 189 -11.08 4.97 10.63
N GLU A 190 -11.96 4.07 11.05
CA GLU A 190 -12.60 3.12 10.15
C GLU A 190 -13.84 3.71 9.46
N PRO A 191 -13.92 3.60 8.10
CA PRO A 191 -15.06 4.07 7.35
C PRO A 191 -16.29 3.21 7.62
N LYS A 192 -17.47 3.86 7.63
CA LYS A 192 -18.76 3.20 7.79
C LYS A 192 -19.46 3.00 6.45
N SER A 193 -19.40 4.02 5.59
CA SER A 193 -20.04 4.01 4.28
C SER A 193 -19.37 4.98 3.33
N VAL A 194 -19.51 4.72 2.04
CA VAL A 194 -18.96 5.55 0.95
C VAL A 194 -19.98 5.73 -0.17
N THR A 195 -19.86 6.85 -0.85
CA THR A 195 -20.49 7.14 -2.16
C THR A 195 -19.37 7.47 -3.12
N GLY A 196 -19.29 6.78 -4.24
CA GLY A 196 -18.23 6.93 -5.24
C GLY A 196 -18.79 7.11 -6.66
N ILE A 197 -18.04 7.80 -7.48
CA ILE A 197 -18.23 7.89 -8.93
C ILE A 197 -16.90 7.63 -9.62
N MET A 198 -16.93 7.04 -10.82
CA MET A 198 -15.75 6.83 -11.65
C MET A 198 -16.13 6.86 -13.14
N ASN A 199 -15.17 7.21 -13.99
CA ASN A 199 -15.36 7.24 -15.44
C ASN A 199 -14.02 7.08 -16.17
N ASN A 200 -14.07 6.86 -17.48
CA ASN A 200 -12.93 6.91 -18.40
C ASN A 200 -13.17 8.00 -19.45
N LEU A 201 -12.47 9.11 -19.32
CA LEU A 201 -12.67 10.30 -20.13
C LEU A 201 -11.47 10.64 -21.03
N CYS A 202 -10.24 10.33 -20.58
CA CYS A 202 -9.02 10.76 -21.24
C CYS A 202 -8.38 9.65 -22.09
N HIS A 203 -8.44 8.40 -21.63
CA HIS A 203 -7.75 7.28 -22.25
C HIS A 203 -8.65 6.29 -22.99
N GLY A 204 -9.95 6.60 -23.14
CA GLY A 204 -10.94 5.73 -23.80
C GLY A 204 -10.61 5.33 -25.25
N ASN A 205 -9.76 6.10 -25.94
CA ASN A 205 -9.26 5.78 -27.28
C ASN A 205 -7.97 4.91 -27.29
N THR A 206 -7.39 4.63 -26.14
CA THR A 206 -6.20 3.79 -26.02
C THR A 206 -6.60 2.32 -26.10
N ALA A 207 -5.98 1.57 -27.01
CA ALA A 207 -6.31 0.17 -27.21
C ALA A 207 -6.16 -0.63 -25.90
N ARG A 208 -7.19 -1.39 -25.53
CA ARG A 208 -7.28 -2.21 -24.33
C ARG A 208 -7.29 -1.42 -23.00
N TYR A 209 -7.45 -0.12 -23.01
CA TYR A 209 -7.58 0.64 -21.78
C TYR A 209 -9.01 0.51 -21.24
N THR A 210 -9.16 -0.12 -20.07
CA THR A 210 -10.46 -0.37 -19.43
C THR A 210 -10.52 0.16 -17.99
N VAL A 211 -9.45 0.75 -17.51
CA VAL A 211 -9.33 1.34 -16.18
C VAL A 211 -10.02 2.69 -16.15
N GLU A 212 -10.63 3.06 -15.05
CA GLU A 212 -11.09 4.43 -14.82
C GLU A 212 -9.90 5.40 -14.79
N ASP A 213 -10.04 6.55 -15.41
CA ASP A 213 -9.04 7.62 -15.40
C ASP A 213 -9.47 8.86 -14.60
N VAL A 214 -10.66 8.82 -14.04
CA VAL A 214 -11.18 9.79 -13.07
C VAL A 214 -12.07 9.10 -12.05
N SER A 215 -11.89 9.42 -10.77
CA SER A 215 -12.79 8.99 -9.70
C SER A 215 -12.91 10.05 -8.60
N ALA A 216 -14.04 10.05 -7.90
CA ALA A 216 -14.27 10.84 -6.72
C ALA A 216 -15.16 10.07 -5.72
N SER A 217 -14.87 10.21 -4.44
CA SER A 217 -15.66 9.59 -3.39
C SER A 217 -15.84 10.48 -2.18
N VAL A 218 -16.93 10.27 -1.44
CA VAL A 218 -17.17 10.83 -0.11
C VAL A 218 -17.50 9.71 0.85
N SER A 219 -16.94 9.77 2.07
CA SER A 219 -17.07 8.71 3.06
C SER A 219 -17.49 9.26 4.41
N LEU A 220 -18.26 8.46 5.16
CA LEU A 220 -18.63 8.72 6.54
C LEU A 220 -17.98 7.69 7.44
N PHE A 221 -17.37 8.14 8.53
CA PHE A 221 -16.66 7.33 9.51
C PHE A 221 -17.50 6.99 10.72
N GLY A 222 -17.12 5.93 11.44
CA GLY A 222 -17.83 5.50 12.67
C GLY A 222 -17.79 6.53 13.79
N ASN A 223 -16.77 7.37 13.84
CA ASN A 223 -16.60 8.47 14.80
C ASN A 223 -17.29 9.78 14.40
N GLY A 224 -17.99 9.82 13.26
CA GLY A 224 -18.70 11.00 12.74
C GLY A 224 -17.88 11.87 11.78
N ALA A 225 -16.58 11.60 11.60
CA ALA A 225 -15.74 12.31 10.64
C ALA A 225 -16.18 11.98 9.20
N ALA A 226 -15.78 12.84 8.25
CA ALA A 226 -16.01 12.65 6.84
C ALA A 226 -14.69 12.62 6.05
N ALA A 227 -14.71 12.07 4.84
CA ALA A 227 -13.61 12.18 3.90
C ALA A 227 -14.09 12.43 2.48
N SER A 228 -13.24 13.09 1.69
CA SER A 228 -13.37 13.21 0.25
C SER A 228 -12.03 12.81 -0.40
N ILE A 229 -12.07 11.83 -1.32
CA ILE A 229 -10.89 11.38 -2.04
C ILE A 229 -11.19 11.43 -3.53
N THR A 230 -10.29 12.05 -4.28
CA THR A 230 -10.33 12.12 -5.75
C THR A 230 -9.07 11.46 -6.31
N ALA A 231 -9.21 10.82 -7.47
CA ALA A 231 -8.07 10.33 -8.21
C ALA A 231 -8.27 10.53 -9.72
N ASN A 232 -7.17 10.81 -10.43
CA ASN A 232 -7.21 10.85 -11.88
C ASN A 232 -5.86 10.46 -12.51
N ASN A 233 -5.94 10.04 -13.79
CA ASN A 233 -4.77 9.69 -14.62
C ASN A 233 -4.70 10.63 -15.85
N CYS A 234 -5.00 11.92 -15.67
CA CYS A 234 -5.17 12.89 -16.74
C CYS A 234 -4.40 14.20 -16.52
N GLU A 235 -3.56 14.30 -15.49
CA GLU A 235 -2.83 15.53 -15.17
C GLU A 235 -1.52 15.68 -15.94
N ILE A 236 -0.43 15.92 -15.27
CA ILE A 236 0.87 16.24 -15.88
C ILE A 236 1.66 14.94 -16.13
N PRO A 237 2.03 14.63 -17.39
CA PRO A 237 2.83 13.44 -17.69
C PRO A 237 4.14 13.41 -16.90
N GLY A 238 4.44 12.24 -16.31
CA GLY A 238 5.67 12.01 -15.56
C GLY A 238 5.67 12.55 -14.12
N ILE A 239 4.57 13.16 -13.68
CA ILE A 239 4.38 13.63 -12.30
C ILE A 239 3.34 12.76 -11.60
N TRP A 240 3.71 12.23 -10.42
CA TRP A 240 2.81 11.54 -9.50
C TRP A 240 2.61 12.38 -8.26
N LYS A 241 1.35 12.62 -7.89
CA LYS A 241 0.97 13.35 -6.68
C LYS A 241 0.06 12.49 -5.80
N GLY A 242 0.41 12.41 -4.52
CA GLY A 242 -0.43 11.80 -3.49
C GLY A 242 -0.57 12.77 -2.32
N SER A 243 -1.25 13.92 -2.55
CA SER A 243 -1.43 14.96 -1.55
C SER A 243 -2.70 14.77 -0.74
N PHE A 244 -2.70 15.22 0.52
CA PHE A 244 -3.87 15.12 1.37
C PHE A 244 -3.86 16.16 2.49
N LYS A 245 -5.03 16.36 3.10
CA LYS A 245 -5.23 17.25 4.24
C LYS A 245 -6.04 16.53 5.31
N ALA A 246 -5.57 16.59 6.55
CA ALA A 246 -6.25 16.04 7.70
C ALA A 246 -6.66 17.18 8.66
N VAL A 247 -7.94 17.26 9.00
CA VAL A 247 -8.50 18.30 9.87
C VAL A 247 -8.96 17.65 11.17
N TYR A 248 -8.46 18.16 12.27
CA TYR A 248 -8.83 17.78 13.61
C TYR A 248 -9.33 19.01 14.38
N GLU A 249 -9.87 18.78 15.57
CA GLU A 249 -10.40 19.83 16.44
C GLU A 249 -9.33 20.89 16.81
N HIS A 250 -8.05 20.45 16.98
CA HIS A 250 -6.96 21.30 17.49
C HIS A 250 -5.81 21.48 16.50
N VAL A 251 -5.82 20.80 15.36
CA VAL A 251 -4.78 20.92 14.33
C VAL A 251 -5.32 20.62 12.96
N THR A 252 -4.88 21.38 11.99
CA THR A 252 -5.05 21.10 10.55
C THR A 252 -3.69 20.83 9.95
N VAL A 253 -3.57 19.74 9.18
CA VAL A 253 -2.30 19.35 8.55
C VAL A 253 -2.50 19.23 7.05
N GLU A 254 -1.72 19.97 6.29
CA GLU A 254 -1.69 19.93 4.82
C GLU A 254 -0.43 19.19 4.38
N PHE A 255 -0.61 18.05 3.73
CA PHE A 255 0.47 17.20 3.24
C PHE A 255 0.65 17.42 1.73
N GLU A 256 1.83 17.85 1.33
CA GLU A 256 2.25 17.79 -0.08
C GLU A 256 2.48 16.33 -0.48
N ASP A 257 3.12 15.56 0.41
CA ASP A 257 3.27 14.11 0.39
C ASP A 257 3.42 13.56 1.83
N HIS A 258 3.79 12.30 1.99
CA HIS A 258 3.92 11.66 3.32
C HIS A 258 5.10 12.18 4.17
N ASN A 259 6.08 12.84 3.55
CA ASN A 259 7.27 13.41 4.20
C ASN A 259 7.22 14.92 4.39
N HIS A 260 6.36 15.61 3.62
CA HIS A 260 6.29 17.07 3.59
C HIS A 260 4.90 17.55 3.98
N ALA A 261 4.80 18.29 5.07
CA ALA A 261 3.53 18.82 5.54
C ALA A 261 3.67 20.11 6.35
N VAL A 262 2.59 20.90 6.35
CA VAL A 262 2.42 22.08 7.22
C VAL A 262 1.36 21.77 8.27
N PHE A 263 1.75 21.84 9.53
CA PHE A 263 0.88 21.69 10.68
C PHE A 263 0.43 23.07 11.13
N THR A 264 -0.87 23.32 11.22
CA THR A 264 -1.46 24.56 11.76
C THR A 264 -2.23 24.20 13.02
N TYR A 265 -1.72 24.61 14.18
CA TYR A 265 -2.37 24.40 15.47
C TYR A 265 -3.44 25.46 15.70
N THR A 266 -4.69 25.02 15.97
CA THR A 266 -5.88 25.87 16.03
C THR A 266 -6.49 26.00 17.42
N ASP A 267 -5.88 25.40 18.41
CA ASP A 267 -6.27 25.45 19.84
C ASP A 267 -5.72 26.66 20.59
N ARG A 268 -5.13 27.65 19.89
CA ARG A 268 -4.48 28.86 20.41
C ARG A 268 -5.19 30.11 19.93
N GLU A 269 -5.05 31.21 20.66
CA GLU A 269 -5.63 32.51 20.27
C GLU A 269 -5.17 32.98 18.88
N GLN A 270 -3.92 32.67 18.52
CA GLN A 270 -3.40 32.84 17.17
C GLN A 270 -2.88 31.49 16.66
N PRO A 271 -3.29 31.05 15.47
CA PRO A 271 -2.79 29.81 14.88
C PRO A 271 -1.27 29.84 14.75
N GLU A 272 -0.61 28.77 15.17
CA GLU A 272 0.83 28.57 15.02
C GLU A 272 1.07 27.50 13.96
N THR A 273 2.06 27.73 13.08
CA THR A 273 2.42 26.79 12.02
C THR A 273 3.76 26.14 12.30
N GLU A 274 3.87 24.88 11.92
CA GLU A 274 5.11 24.12 11.95
C GLU A 274 5.24 23.34 10.64
N GLU A 275 6.37 23.46 9.97
CA GLU A 275 6.68 22.70 8.76
C GLU A 275 7.48 21.46 9.10
N VAL A 276 7.14 20.34 8.47
CA VAL A 276 7.92 19.09 8.47
C VAL A 276 8.33 18.81 7.05
N SER A 277 9.63 18.62 6.84
CA SER A 277 10.21 18.27 5.55
C SER A 277 11.32 17.25 5.76
N SER A 278 11.29 16.13 5.04
CA SER A 278 12.24 15.04 5.17
C SER A 278 12.47 14.34 3.82
N GLU A 279 13.72 13.92 3.60
CA GLU A 279 14.13 13.10 2.45
C GLU A 279 14.27 11.61 2.82
N ALA A 280 13.69 11.17 3.94
CA ALA A 280 13.75 9.77 4.37
C ALA A 280 13.03 8.85 3.36
N ASP A 281 13.63 7.70 3.06
CA ASP A 281 12.99 6.68 2.21
C ASP A 281 11.96 5.87 3.00
N ALA A 282 10.70 6.22 2.89
CA ALA A 282 9.60 5.53 3.55
C ALA A 282 9.49 4.03 3.13
N TYR A 283 9.94 3.66 1.94
CA TYR A 283 10.03 2.25 1.53
C TYR A 283 11.16 1.51 2.25
N GLU A 284 12.27 2.19 2.54
CA GLU A 284 13.35 1.59 3.35
C GLU A 284 12.89 1.37 4.79
N ASP A 285 12.18 2.35 5.36
CA ASP A 285 11.65 2.24 6.72
C ASP A 285 10.66 1.09 6.89
N GLU A 286 9.79 0.83 5.90
CA GLU A 286 8.87 -0.31 5.98
C GLU A 286 9.59 -1.66 5.87
N VAL A 287 10.67 -1.74 5.09
CA VAL A 287 11.52 -2.94 5.01
C VAL A 287 12.23 -3.16 6.35
N ARG A 288 12.82 -2.12 6.95
CA ARG A 288 13.49 -2.19 8.27
C ARG A 288 12.52 -2.59 9.37
N GLU A 289 11.30 -2.03 9.38
CA GLU A 289 10.27 -2.44 10.36
C GLU A 289 9.95 -3.93 10.23
N PHE A 290 9.74 -4.44 9.01
CA PHE A 290 9.43 -5.85 8.80
C PHE A 290 10.53 -6.77 9.29
N LEU A 291 11.79 -6.47 8.97
CA LEU A 291 12.95 -7.23 9.44
C LEU A 291 13.08 -7.21 10.97
N MET A 292 12.95 -6.03 11.60
CA MET A 292 12.94 -5.91 13.06
C MET A 292 11.82 -6.71 13.73
N CYS A 293 10.63 -6.72 13.10
CA CYS A 293 9.49 -7.47 13.61
C CYS A 293 9.74 -8.98 13.56
N ILE A 294 10.37 -9.49 12.50
CA ILE A 294 10.79 -10.90 12.40
C ILE A 294 11.79 -11.24 13.54
N GLU A 295 12.82 -10.42 13.73
CA GLU A 295 13.86 -10.65 14.74
C GLU A 295 13.30 -10.63 16.17
N ASN A 296 12.31 -9.79 16.44
CA ASN A 296 11.75 -9.59 17.78
C ASN A 296 10.45 -10.38 18.04
N GLY A 297 9.93 -11.11 17.06
CA GLY A 297 8.66 -11.84 17.17
C GLY A 297 7.45 -10.92 17.43
N LYS A 298 7.46 -9.70 16.90
CA LYS A 298 6.37 -8.71 17.05
C LYS A 298 5.63 -8.50 15.74
N ASP A 299 4.35 -8.15 15.82
CA ASP A 299 3.57 -7.79 14.64
C ASP A 299 3.98 -6.41 14.08
N THR A 300 3.77 -6.19 12.77
CA THR A 300 4.08 -4.91 12.13
C THR A 300 2.94 -3.91 12.33
N SER A 301 3.24 -2.62 12.14
CA SER A 301 2.24 -1.55 12.19
C SER A 301 1.22 -1.61 11.05
N CYS A 302 1.52 -2.36 9.98
CA CYS A 302 0.67 -2.50 8.80
C CYS A 302 0.62 -3.96 8.32
N ASN A 303 0.02 -4.84 9.14
CA ASN A 303 -0.11 -6.26 8.84
C ASN A 303 -1.19 -6.54 7.78
N ILE A 304 -1.35 -7.80 7.40
CA ILE A 304 -2.31 -8.24 6.38
C ILE A 304 -3.77 -7.88 6.72
N THR A 305 -4.12 -7.78 8.00
CA THR A 305 -5.46 -7.35 8.42
C THR A 305 -5.70 -5.87 8.07
N GLU A 306 -4.69 -5.03 8.22
CA GLU A 306 -4.77 -3.63 7.78
C GLU A 306 -4.89 -3.52 6.26
N GLY A 307 -4.15 -4.33 5.51
CA GLY A 307 -4.28 -4.42 4.05
C GLY A 307 -5.68 -4.85 3.61
N TYR A 308 -6.25 -5.85 4.28
CA TYR A 308 -7.62 -6.32 4.03
C TYR A 308 -8.66 -5.22 4.27
N LYS A 309 -8.55 -4.46 5.35
CA LYS A 309 -9.47 -3.35 5.63
C LYS A 309 -9.39 -2.25 4.56
N SER A 310 -8.20 -1.93 4.05
CA SER A 310 -8.04 -0.97 2.96
C SER A 310 -8.61 -1.52 1.65
N LEU A 311 -8.45 -2.81 1.39
CA LEU A 311 -9.08 -3.49 0.26
C LEU A 311 -10.62 -3.42 0.35
N CYS A 312 -11.22 -3.67 1.52
CA CYS A 312 -12.67 -3.53 1.73
C CYS A 312 -13.17 -2.10 1.45
N PHE A 313 -12.35 -1.10 1.78
CA PHE A 313 -12.73 0.29 1.54
C PHE A 313 -12.76 0.60 0.03
N VAL A 314 -11.72 0.26 -0.71
CA VAL A 314 -11.68 0.52 -2.16
C VAL A 314 -12.69 -0.32 -2.93
N GLU A 315 -12.95 -1.57 -2.53
CA GLU A 315 -14.02 -2.40 -3.09
C GLU A 315 -15.39 -1.72 -2.95
N ALA A 316 -15.70 -1.18 -1.76
CA ALA A 316 -16.96 -0.46 -1.52
C ALA A 316 -17.07 0.83 -2.35
N VAL A 317 -15.96 1.52 -2.64
CA VAL A 317 -15.94 2.70 -3.54
C VAL A 317 -16.32 2.27 -4.95
N VAL A 318 -15.67 1.23 -5.49
CA VAL A 318 -15.95 0.71 -6.84
C VAL A 318 -17.36 0.14 -6.93
N GLU A 319 -17.83 -0.58 -5.92
CA GLU A 319 -19.20 -1.08 -5.85
C GLU A 319 -20.21 0.08 -5.90
N SER A 320 -20.00 1.14 -5.11
CA SER A 320 -20.83 2.35 -5.15
C SER A 320 -20.85 3.00 -6.53
N ALA A 321 -19.67 3.18 -7.14
CA ALA A 321 -19.55 3.81 -8.46
C ALA A 321 -20.22 3.00 -9.56
N ASN A 322 -20.14 1.67 -9.51
CA ASN A 322 -20.83 0.77 -10.45
C ASN A 322 -22.37 0.75 -10.27
N MET A 323 -22.87 1.27 -9.15
CA MET A 323 -24.29 1.42 -8.84
C MET A 323 -24.73 2.91 -8.88
N ASP A 324 -24.18 3.70 -9.79
CA ASP A 324 -24.52 5.12 -9.98
C ASP A 324 -24.40 5.98 -8.70
N GLY A 325 -23.41 5.69 -7.86
CA GLY A 325 -23.15 6.45 -6.65
C GLY A 325 -24.07 6.12 -5.47
N ILE A 326 -24.66 4.94 -5.45
CA ILE A 326 -25.45 4.51 -4.29
C ILE A 326 -24.54 4.38 -3.08
N LYS A 327 -25.00 4.92 -1.94
CA LYS A 327 -24.31 4.81 -0.66
C LYS A 327 -24.09 3.36 -0.26
N THR A 328 -22.86 2.92 -0.22
CA THR A 328 -22.44 1.53 0.04
C THR A 328 -21.79 1.44 1.43
N ALA A 329 -22.11 0.38 2.17
CA ALA A 329 -21.47 0.09 3.45
C ALA A 329 -20.08 -0.49 3.23
N VAL A 330 -19.09 -0.05 4.01
CA VAL A 330 -17.77 -0.67 4.00
C VAL A 330 -17.80 -1.92 4.88
N LYS A 331 -17.47 -3.08 4.30
CA LYS A 331 -17.37 -4.36 5.03
C LYS A 331 -16.28 -4.27 6.11
N LYS A 332 -16.46 -5.03 7.20
CA LYS A 332 -15.50 -5.10 8.32
C LYS A 332 -14.72 -6.40 8.29
#